data_ef345719811a6c7c68fd0929300adc42
#
_entry.id   ef345719811a6c7c68fd0929300adc42
#
_cell.length_a   1.000
_cell.length_b   1.000
_cell.length_c   1.000
_cell.angle_alpha   90.00
_cell.angle_beta   90.00
_cell.angle_gamma   90.00
#
_symmetry.space_group_name_H-M   'P 1'
#
loop_
_entity.id
_entity.type
_entity.pdbx_description
1 polymer ?
#
loop_
_entity_poly.entity_id
_entity_poly.type
_entity_poly.pdbx_seq_one_letter_code
_entity_poly.pdbx_strand_id
1 'polypeptide(L)'
;MKSNLIQRTITGVIFIVVLIGCILGGPISFGILFALISALAINEFCNLINKQEDIKVNKRICIVSGIFLFLCFFYYGINPSQTGIFIPYLALFIYLMVSELYLKKKNPINNWAYSMLSQMYLALPFALLNVLAFHSDETASISQYNAILPLSIFIFNWVNDTGAYCTGMLFGKHRLFERISPKKSWEGSIGGGVFSIIAGLIMSHFFPFMTTGVWIGLALTVVIFGTWGDLSESLFKRHLGIKDSGNILPGHGGILDRFDSAILAIPAAVVYLYIVSLF
;
A
#
# COMPACT_ATOMS: atom_id res chain seq x y z
N MET A 1 12.84 -16.39 -24.51
CA MET A 1 13.31 -15.28 -23.63
C MET A 1 12.80 -13.92 -24.07
N LYS A 2 12.84 -13.51 -25.34
CA LYS A 2 12.35 -12.19 -25.81
C LYS A 2 10.85 -11.94 -25.55
N SER A 3 9.99 -12.94 -25.73
CA SER A 3 8.55 -12.86 -25.50
C SER A 3 8.20 -12.52 -24.05
N ASN A 4 8.89 -13.10 -23.06
CA ASN A 4 8.65 -12.81 -21.63
C ASN A 4 9.08 -11.40 -21.23
N LEU A 5 10.13 -10.83 -21.82
CA LEU A 5 10.57 -9.47 -21.53
C LEU A 5 9.56 -8.45 -22.06
N ILE A 6 9.11 -8.63 -23.32
CA ILE A 6 8.10 -7.76 -23.94
C ILE A 6 6.80 -7.78 -23.13
N GLN A 7 6.32 -8.97 -22.75
CA GLN A 7 5.11 -9.11 -21.93
C GLN A 7 5.25 -8.38 -20.59
N ARG A 8 6.40 -8.52 -19.91
CA ARG A 8 6.68 -7.80 -18.67
C ARG A 8 6.62 -6.29 -18.86
N THR A 9 7.34 -5.77 -19.86
CA THR A 9 7.35 -4.33 -20.13
C THR A 9 5.96 -3.79 -20.41
N ILE A 10 5.17 -4.44 -21.25
CA ILE A 10 3.81 -4.02 -21.58
C ILE A 10 2.91 -4.01 -20.33
N THR A 11 2.92 -5.10 -19.55
CA THR A 11 2.11 -5.18 -18.30
C THR A 11 2.49 -4.09 -17.31
N GLY A 12 3.80 -3.80 -17.14
CA GLY A 12 4.28 -2.76 -16.24
C GLY A 12 3.85 -1.36 -16.71
N VAL A 13 3.97 -1.06 -18.01
CA VAL A 13 3.53 0.23 -18.56
C VAL A 13 2.02 0.40 -18.42
N ILE A 14 1.22 -0.61 -18.76
CA ILE A 14 -0.24 -0.57 -18.59
C ILE A 14 -0.60 -0.34 -17.12
N PHE A 15 0.04 -1.04 -16.18
CA PHE A 15 -0.19 -0.87 -14.77
C PHE A 15 0.05 0.57 -14.30
N ILE A 16 1.20 1.16 -14.69
CA ILE A 16 1.55 2.54 -14.34
C ILE A 16 0.57 3.53 -14.96
N VAL A 17 0.23 3.36 -16.25
CA VAL A 17 -0.72 4.25 -16.96
C VAL A 17 -2.11 4.19 -16.33
N VAL A 18 -2.60 2.99 -15.99
CA VAL A 18 -3.90 2.83 -15.33
C VAL A 18 -3.88 3.46 -13.94
N LEU A 19 -2.81 3.25 -13.17
CA LEU A 19 -2.70 3.79 -11.82
C LEU A 19 -2.68 5.33 -11.85
N ILE A 20 -1.80 5.93 -12.65
CA ILE A 20 -1.72 7.39 -12.80
C ILE A 20 -3.02 7.94 -13.38
N GLY A 21 -3.55 7.32 -14.43
CA GLY A 21 -4.79 7.75 -15.08
C GLY A 21 -5.98 7.74 -14.15
N CYS A 22 -6.14 6.71 -13.31
CA CYS A 22 -7.23 6.66 -12.35
C CYS A 22 -7.06 7.63 -11.18
N ILE A 23 -5.83 7.89 -10.73
CA ILE A 23 -5.58 8.89 -9.68
C ILE A 23 -5.87 10.30 -10.22
N LEU A 24 -5.38 10.64 -11.42
CA LEU A 24 -5.60 11.96 -12.01
C LEU A 24 -7.01 12.16 -12.58
N GLY A 25 -7.71 11.07 -12.91
CA GLY A 25 -9.07 11.07 -13.47
C GLY A 25 -10.16 11.50 -12.49
N GLY A 26 -9.81 11.70 -11.22
CA GLY A 26 -10.72 12.23 -10.19
C GLY A 26 -11.12 11.21 -9.11
N PRO A 27 -11.99 11.63 -8.16
CA PRO A 27 -12.27 10.84 -6.96
C PRO A 27 -12.95 9.50 -7.28
N ILE A 28 -13.82 9.44 -8.26
CA ILE A 28 -14.57 8.22 -8.59
C ILE A 28 -13.64 7.16 -9.17
N SER A 29 -12.79 7.51 -10.15
CA SER A 29 -11.84 6.57 -10.75
C SER A 29 -10.78 6.11 -9.74
N PHE A 30 -10.30 7.01 -8.88
CA PHE A 30 -9.46 6.69 -7.73
C PHE A 30 -10.14 5.69 -6.79
N GLY A 31 -11.38 5.97 -6.39
CA GLY A 31 -12.15 5.13 -5.47
C GLY A 31 -12.35 3.72 -6.01
N ILE A 32 -12.77 3.58 -7.28
CA ILE A 32 -12.98 2.29 -7.94
C ILE A 32 -11.66 1.51 -8.03
N LEU A 33 -10.58 2.16 -8.45
CA LEU A 33 -9.28 1.52 -8.59
C LEU A 33 -8.77 0.95 -7.27
N PHE A 34 -8.72 1.77 -6.21
CA PHE A 34 -8.14 1.34 -4.94
C PHE A 34 -9.05 0.42 -4.13
N ALA A 35 -10.37 0.49 -4.28
CA ALA A 35 -11.29 -0.53 -3.76
C ALA A 35 -11.03 -1.89 -4.42
N LEU A 36 -10.81 -1.92 -5.75
CA LEU A 36 -10.47 -3.13 -6.48
C LEU A 36 -9.09 -3.67 -6.08
N ILE A 37 -8.06 -2.81 -5.97
CA ILE A 37 -6.72 -3.20 -5.53
C ILE A 37 -6.77 -3.79 -4.11
N SER A 38 -7.47 -3.15 -3.18
CA SER A 38 -7.67 -3.67 -1.82
C SER A 38 -8.32 -5.05 -1.84
N ALA A 39 -9.39 -5.24 -2.62
CA ALA A 39 -10.07 -6.52 -2.76
C ALA A 39 -9.16 -7.61 -3.33
N LEU A 40 -8.39 -7.30 -4.36
CA LEU A 40 -7.45 -8.24 -5.00
C LEU A 40 -6.29 -8.60 -4.07
N ALA A 41 -5.72 -7.63 -3.36
CA ALA A 41 -4.65 -7.86 -2.40
C ALA A 41 -5.11 -8.78 -1.25
N ILE A 42 -6.30 -8.52 -0.68
CA ILE A 42 -6.89 -9.37 0.36
C ILE A 42 -7.20 -10.78 -0.18
N ASN A 43 -7.74 -10.87 -1.40
CA ASN A 43 -8.01 -12.15 -2.05
C ASN A 43 -6.72 -12.97 -2.21
N GLU A 44 -5.65 -12.34 -2.67
CA GLU A 44 -4.36 -12.98 -2.86
C GLU A 44 -3.76 -13.44 -1.53
N PHE A 45 -3.75 -12.57 -0.52
CA PHE A 45 -3.31 -12.88 0.83
C PHE A 45 -4.09 -14.07 1.44
N CYS A 46 -5.42 -14.01 1.43
CA CYS A 46 -6.25 -15.09 1.96
C CYS A 46 -6.05 -16.41 1.20
N ASN A 47 -5.82 -16.36 -0.11
CA ASN A 47 -5.51 -17.57 -0.89
C ASN A 47 -4.19 -18.18 -0.47
N LEU A 48 -3.17 -17.37 -0.17
CA LEU A 48 -1.87 -17.86 0.31
C LEU A 48 -1.99 -18.49 1.70
N ILE A 49 -2.67 -17.81 2.62
CA ILE A 49 -2.86 -18.29 3.99
C ILE A 49 -3.69 -19.58 4.02
N ASN A 50 -4.75 -19.65 3.22
CA ASN A 50 -5.62 -20.84 3.18
C ASN A 50 -4.97 -22.08 2.53
N LYS A 51 -3.75 -21.97 1.97
CA LYS A 51 -2.94 -23.12 1.56
C LYS A 51 -2.26 -23.82 2.74
N GLN A 52 -2.14 -23.15 3.90
CA GLN A 52 -1.61 -23.76 5.13
C GLN A 52 -2.60 -24.80 5.65
N GLU A 53 -2.08 -25.94 6.16
CA GLU A 53 -2.91 -27.12 6.46
C GLU A 53 -4.04 -26.84 7.48
N ASP A 54 -3.78 -26.06 8.50
CA ASP A 54 -4.73 -25.88 9.60
C ASP A 54 -5.38 -24.49 9.64
N ILE A 55 -5.21 -23.68 8.58
CA ILE A 55 -5.72 -22.31 8.51
C ILE A 55 -6.80 -22.20 7.45
N LYS A 56 -7.97 -21.69 7.83
CA LYS A 56 -9.13 -21.51 6.95
C LYS A 56 -9.82 -20.17 7.24
N VAL A 57 -9.21 -19.08 6.78
CA VAL A 57 -9.76 -17.73 6.86
C VAL A 57 -10.98 -17.59 5.95
N ASN A 58 -12.02 -16.89 6.40
CA ASN A 58 -13.19 -16.61 5.58
C ASN A 58 -12.87 -15.47 4.58
N LYS A 59 -12.30 -15.87 3.44
CA LYS A 59 -11.84 -14.97 2.40
C LYS A 59 -12.93 -13.98 1.93
N ARG A 60 -14.17 -14.45 1.73
CA ARG A 60 -15.26 -13.59 1.22
C ARG A 60 -15.54 -12.44 2.16
N ILE A 61 -15.60 -12.72 3.45
CA ILE A 61 -15.87 -11.70 4.47
C ILE A 61 -14.68 -10.76 4.62
N CYS A 62 -13.45 -11.26 4.61
CA CYS A 62 -12.26 -10.41 4.64
C CYS A 62 -12.24 -9.43 3.46
N ILE A 63 -12.58 -9.89 2.23
CA ILE A 63 -12.66 -9.02 1.05
C ILE A 63 -13.77 -7.98 1.21
N VAL A 64 -14.98 -8.41 1.58
CA VAL A 64 -16.12 -7.49 1.77
C VAL A 64 -15.80 -6.46 2.85
N SER A 65 -15.24 -6.87 3.99
CA SER A 65 -14.83 -5.96 5.08
C SER A 65 -13.78 -4.96 4.60
N GLY A 66 -12.77 -5.40 3.83
CA GLY A 66 -11.74 -4.50 3.31
C GLY A 66 -12.27 -3.47 2.31
N ILE A 67 -13.18 -3.89 1.41
CA ILE A 67 -13.87 -2.97 0.51
C ILE A 67 -14.70 -1.96 1.31
N PHE A 68 -15.46 -2.41 2.32
CA PHE A 68 -16.24 -1.52 3.17
C PHE A 68 -15.36 -0.53 3.93
N LEU A 69 -14.23 -0.99 4.49
CA LEU A 69 -13.30 -0.09 5.16
C LEU A 69 -12.81 1.01 4.20
N PHE A 70 -12.41 0.63 2.99
CA PHE A 70 -11.99 1.60 1.97
C PHE A 70 -13.11 2.59 1.64
N LEU A 71 -14.33 2.11 1.40
CA LEU A 71 -15.48 2.95 1.08
C LEU A 71 -15.91 3.84 2.25
N CYS A 72 -15.76 3.38 3.51
CA CYS A 72 -15.98 4.22 4.69
C CYS A 72 -15.03 5.42 4.71
N PHE A 73 -13.73 5.20 4.50
CA PHE A 73 -12.76 6.28 4.42
C PHE A 73 -12.99 7.18 3.20
N PHE A 74 -13.36 6.60 2.06
CA PHE A 74 -13.68 7.36 0.85
C PHE A 74 -14.88 8.29 1.08
N TYR A 75 -15.98 7.77 1.61
CA TYR A 75 -17.17 8.57 1.89
C TYR A 75 -16.93 9.60 2.99
N TYR A 76 -16.24 9.22 4.06
CA TYR A 76 -15.83 10.14 5.11
C TYR A 76 -14.91 11.25 4.59
N GLY A 77 -14.00 10.93 3.67
CA GLY A 77 -13.16 11.91 2.99
C GLY A 77 -13.97 12.96 2.25
N ILE A 78 -15.09 12.60 1.62
CA ILE A 78 -15.98 13.53 0.94
C ILE A 78 -16.87 14.30 1.94
N ASN A 79 -17.38 13.61 2.98
CA ASN A 79 -18.35 14.13 3.95
C ASN A 79 -17.86 13.88 5.40
N PRO A 80 -16.95 14.69 5.94
CA PRO A 80 -16.32 14.44 7.25
C PRO A 80 -17.27 14.42 8.44
N SER A 81 -18.47 15.00 8.32
CA SER A 81 -19.51 14.99 9.37
C SER A 81 -20.20 13.63 9.56
N GLN A 82 -20.07 12.71 8.60
CA GLN A 82 -20.84 11.46 8.55
C GLN A 82 -20.05 10.27 9.14
N THR A 83 -19.71 10.33 10.43
CA THR A 83 -18.94 9.27 11.12
C THR A 83 -19.68 7.93 11.22
N GLY A 84 -21.02 7.94 11.17
CA GLY A 84 -21.85 6.72 11.18
C GLY A 84 -21.58 5.73 10.06
N ILE A 85 -20.89 6.15 9.00
CA ILE A 85 -20.52 5.29 7.87
C ILE A 85 -19.61 4.12 8.29
N PHE A 86 -18.89 4.22 9.42
CA PHE A 86 -18.04 3.15 9.94
C PHE A 86 -18.80 2.03 10.65
N ILE A 87 -20.09 2.23 10.99
CA ILE A 87 -20.90 1.21 11.70
C ILE A 87 -21.00 -0.11 10.95
N PRO A 88 -21.26 -0.16 9.63
CA PRO A 88 -21.29 -1.43 8.88
C PRO A 88 -19.95 -2.17 8.92
N TYR A 89 -18.83 -1.45 8.87
CA TYR A 89 -17.51 -2.08 9.01
C TYR A 89 -17.32 -2.69 10.41
N LEU A 90 -17.71 -1.98 11.46
CA LEU A 90 -17.66 -2.53 12.83
C LEU A 90 -18.53 -3.77 12.98
N ALA A 91 -19.70 -3.81 12.36
CA ALA A 91 -20.57 -4.99 12.35
C ALA A 91 -19.89 -6.18 11.63
N LEU A 92 -19.23 -5.95 10.49
CA LEU A 92 -18.44 -6.97 9.79
C LEU A 92 -17.25 -7.45 10.62
N PHE A 93 -16.58 -6.55 11.33
CA PHE A 93 -15.48 -6.89 12.24
C PHE A 93 -15.96 -7.79 13.38
N ILE A 94 -17.06 -7.43 14.03
CA ILE A 94 -17.70 -8.28 15.08
C ILE A 94 -18.08 -9.65 14.50
N TYR A 95 -18.65 -9.67 13.30
CA TYR A 95 -19.00 -10.90 12.62
C TYR A 95 -17.77 -11.79 12.37
N LEU A 96 -16.63 -11.22 11.93
CA LEU A 96 -15.39 -11.99 11.77
C LEU A 96 -14.95 -12.64 13.08
N MET A 97 -15.09 -11.93 14.21
CA MET A 97 -14.75 -12.47 15.52
C MET A 97 -15.71 -13.58 15.95
N VAL A 98 -17.02 -13.34 15.86
CA VAL A 98 -18.04 -14.26 16.36
C VAL A 98 -18.17 -15.50 15.47
N SER A 99 -17.96 -15.39 14.15
CA SER A 99 -18.11 -16.51 13.22
C SER A 99 -17.22 -17.71 13.53
N GLU A 100 -15.98 -17.48 13.99
CA GLU A 100 -15.05 -18.57 14.33
C GLU A 100 -15.51 -19.40 15.54
N LEU A 101 -16.33 -18.82 16.44
CA LEU A 101 -16.89 -19.57 17.59
C LEU A 101 -17.82 -20.70 17.13
N TYR A 102 -18.53 -20.50 16.02
CA TYR A 102 -19.54 -21.45 15.52
C TYR A 102 -19.02 -22.40 14.43
N LEU A 103 -17.92 -22.04 13.74
CA LEU A 103 -17.43 -22.78 12.56
C LEU A 103 -16.62 -24.04 12.89
N LYS A 104 -16.31 -24.32 14.17
CA LYS A 104 -15.58 -25.52 14.66
C LYS A 104 -14.34 -25.87 13.83
N LYS A 105 -13.57 -24.84 13.40
CA LYS A 105 -12.34 -25.03 12.62
C LYS A 105 -11.19 -25.47 13.53
N LYS A 106 -10.15 -26.11 12.94
CA LYS A 106 -9.02 -26.64 13.67
C LYS A 106 -8.22 -25.58 14.44
N ASN A 107 -8.03 -24.41 13.86
CA ASN A 107 -7.18 -23.36 14.41
C ASN A 107 -7.85 -21.97 14.37
N PRO A 108 -8.88 -21.74 15.22
CA PRO A 108 -9.65 -20.49 15.20
C PRO A 108 -8.81 -19.26 15.55
N ILE A 109 -7.82 -19.39 16.44
CA ILE A 109 -6.96 -18.26 16.85
C ILE A 109 -6.12 -17.76 15.67
N ASN A 110 -5.50 -18.67 14.92
CA ASN A 110 -4.76 -18.27 13.71
C ASN A 110 -5.68 -17.72 12.62
N ASN A 111 -6.91 -18.25 12.49
CA ASN A 111 -7.90 -17.70 11.58
C ASN A 111 -8.26 -16.25 11.95
N TRP A 112 -8.45 -15.94 13.24
CA TRP A 112 -8.62 -14.57 13.72
C TRP A 112 -7.41 -13.70 13.40
N ALA A 113 -6.21 -14.17 13.76
CA ALA A 113 -4.97 -13.42 13.54
C ALA A 113 -4.79 -13.05 12.07
N TYR A 114 -4.96 -14.00 11.15
CA TYR A 114 -4.81 -13.73 9.73
C TYR A 114 -5.99 -12.91 9.13
N SER A 115 -7.21 -13.09 9.65
CA SER A 115 -8.33 -12.23 9.27
C SER A 115 -8.05 -10.78 9.68
N MET A 116 -7.60 -10.54 10.91
CA MET A 116 -7.22 -9.20 11.39
C MET A 116 -6.01 -8.64 10.63
N LEU A 117 -5.01 -9.49 10.39
CA LEU A 117 -3.84 -9.08 9.60
C LEU A 117 -4.26 -8.63 8.19
N SER A 118 -5.20 -9.31 7.54
CA SER A 118 -5.72 -8.88 6.24
C SER A 118 -6.37 -7.48 6.28
N GLN A 119 -7.03 -7.13 7.39
CA GLN A 119 -7.64 -5.81 7.55
C GLN A 119 -6.60 -4.74 7.90
N MET A 120 -5.70 -5.01 8.86
CA MET A 120 -4.73 -4.02 9.34
C MET A 120 -3.56 -3.82 8.39
N TYR A 121 -3.08 -4.90 7.77
CA TYR A 121 -1.91 -4.86 6.89
C TYR A 121 -2.24 -4.49 5.44
N LEU A 122 -3.45 -4.82 4.95
CA LEU A 122 -3.83 -4.58 3.56
C LEU A 122 -4.97 -3.57 3.41
N ALA A 123 -6.13 -3.81 4.04
CA ALA A 123 -7.29 -2.94 3.85
C ALA A 123 -7.04 -1.52 4.38
N LEU A 124 -6.49 -1.40 5.59
CA LEU A 124 -6.26 -0.11 6.25
C LEU A 124 -5.28 0.79 5.48
N PRO A 125 -4.10 0.34 5.02
CA PRO A 125 -3.22 1.18 4.21
C PRO A 125 -3.91 1.74 2.97
N PHE A 126 -4.61 0.92 2.20
CA PHE A 126 -5.35 1.41 1.03
C PHE A 126 -6.49 2.36 1.42
N ALA A 127 -7.19 2.11 2.52
CA ALA A 127 -8.21 3.02 3.03
C ALA A 127 -7.62 4.38 3.44
N LEU A 128 -6.42 4.39 4.04
CA LEU A 128 -5.71 5.61 4.43
C LEU A 128 -5.26 6.48 3.25
N LEU A 129 -5.18 5.94 2.02
CA LEU A 129 -4.99 6.77 0.83
C LEU A 129 -6.08 7.83 0.67
N ASN A 130 -7.29 7.57 1.15
CA ASN A 130 -8.37 8.55 1.13
C ASN A 130 -8.07 9.75 2.04
N VAL A 131 -7.36 9.55 3.16
CA VAL A 131 -6.93 10.65 4.04
C VAL A 131 -5.95 11.58 3.32
N LEU A 132 -5.10 11.04 2.44
CA LEU A 132 -4.20 11.83 1.60
C LEU A 132 -4.93 12.48 0.41
N ALA A 133 -5.96 11.80 -0.12
CA ALA A 133 -6.68 12.22 -1.31
C ALA A 133 -7.71 13.32 -1.04
N PHE A 134 -8.27 13.39 0.16
CA PHE A 134 -9.33 14.35 0.51
C PHE A 134 -8.84 15.29 1.59
N HIS A 135 -8.83 16.57 1.29
CA HIS A 135 -8.47 17.63 2.24
C HIS A 135 -9.71 18.48 2.54
N SER A 136 -10.05 18.62 3.81
CA SER A 136 -11.12 19.52 4.26
C SER A 136 -10.50 20.78 4.84
N ASP A 137 -10.78 21.93 4.25
CA ASP A 137 -10.62 23.19 4.96
C ASP A 137 -11.65 23.25 6.10
N GLU A 138 -11.26 23.72 7.28
CA GLU A 138 -12.15 23.83 8.46
C GLU A 138 -13.44 24.62 8.19
N THR A 139 -13.46 25.44 7.14
CA THR A 139 -14.58 26.28 6.72
C THR A 139 -15.41 25.69 5.57
N ALA A 140 -14.93 24.63 4.91
CA ALA A 140 -15.61 24.03 3.77
C ALA A 140 -16.45 22.83 4.19
N SER A 141 -17.73 22.84 3.85
CA SER A 141 -18.67 21.73 4.09
C SER A 141 -18.40 20.48 3.20
N ILE A 142 -17.53 20.61 2.19
CA ILE A 142 -17.18 19.53 1.26
C ILE A 142 -15.67 19.53 1.07
N SER A 143 -15.04 18.37 1.24
CA SER A 143 -13.61 18.20 1.02
C SER A 143 -13.25 18.26 -0.45
N GLN A 144 -12.07 18.83 -0.75
CA GLN A 144 -11.53 18.84 -2.11
C GLN A 144 -10.65 17.60 -2.35
N TYR A 145 -10.77 17.02 -3.55
CA TYR A 145 -9.92 15.92 -3.98
C TYR A 145 -8.55 16.43 -4.44
N ASN A 146 -7.49 15.91 -3.83
CA ASN A 146 -6.11 16.18 -4.20
C ASN A 146 -5.47 14.88 -4.74
N ALA A 147 -5.26 14.80 -6.05
CA ALA A 147 -4.62 13.65 -6.68
C ALA A 147 -3.10 13.57 -6.40
N ILE A 148 -2.46 14.70 -6.09
CA ILE A 148 -0.99 14.79 -6.03
C ILE A 148 -0.42 14.10 -4.80
N LEU A 149 -1.07 14.21 -3.63
CA LEU A 149 -0.59 13.54 -2.42
C LEU A 149 -0.58 12.01 -2.54
N PRO A 150 -1.67 11.32 -2.91
CA PRO A 150 -1.62 9.88 -3.14
C PRO A 150 -0.61 9.50 -4.24
N LEU A 151 -0.54 10.27 -5.33
CA LEU A 151 0.39 10.00 -6.43
C LEU A 151 1.84 10.13 -5.99
N SER A 152 2.16 11.10 -5.13
CA SER A 152 3.52 11.33 -4.63
C SER A 152 4.10 10.10 -3.90
N ILE A 153 3.27 9.33 -3.17
CA ILE A 153 3.70 8.10 -2.51
C ILE A 153 4.26 7.10 -3.52
N PHE A 154 3.57 6.92 -4.64
CA PHE A 154 4.02 6.01 -5.70
C PHE A 154 5.23 6.54 -6.43
N ILE A 155 5.28 7.85 -6.73
CA ILE A 155 6.44 8.50 -7.35
C ILE A 155 7.69 8.31 -6.49
N PHE A 156 7.61 8.58 -5.18
CA PHE A 156 8.75 8.43 -4.28
C PHE A 156 9.21 6.98 -4.16
N ASN A 157 8.28 6.01 -4.10
CA ASN A 157 8.62 4.59 -4.11
C ASN A 157 9.34 4.20 -5.43
N TRP A 158 8.80 4.57 -6.60
CA TRP A 158 9.40 4.22 -7.88
C TRP A 158 10.78 4.88 -8.09
N VAL A 159 10.93 6.13 -7.65
CA VAL A 159 12.21 6.85 -7.70
C VAL A 159 13.21 6.20 -6.77
N ASN A 160 12.79 5.84 -5.54
CA ASN A 160 13.62 5.10 -4.59
C ASN A 160 14.08 3.76 -5.16
N ASP A 161 13.17 2.96 -5.72
CA ASP A 161 13.52 1.64 -6.27
C ASP A 161 14.49 1.75 -7.43
N THR A 162 14.29 2.72 -8.32
CA THR A 162 15.18 3.00 -9.45
C THR A 162 16.54 3.48 -8.97
N GLY A 163 16.57 4.45 -8.05
CA GLY A 163 17.80 4.97 -7.47
C GLY A 163 18.57 3.91 -6.71
N ALA A 164 17.86 3.11 -5.89
CA ALA A 164 18.45 2.02 -5.12
C ALA A 164 19.03 0.91 -6.03
N TYR A 165 18.34 0.61 -7.13
CA TYR A 165 18.84 -0.36 -8.12
C TYR A 165 20.13 0.17 -8.79
N CYS A 166 20.14 1.39 -9.29
CA CYS A 166 21.28 1.97 -9.98
C CYS A 166 22.51 2.09 -9.06
N THR A 167 22.33 2.66 -7.86
CA THR A 167 23.43 2.84 -6.91
C THR A 167 23.89 1.52 -6.28
N GLY A 168 22.94 0.61 -6.00
CA GLY A 168 23.26 -0.73 -5.49
C GLY A 168 24.04 -1.59 -6.48
N MET A 169 23.78 -1.44 -7.79
CA MET A 169 24.59 -2.12 -8.84
C MET A 169 26.02 -1.56 -8.92
N LEU A 170 26.18 -0.24 -8.78
CA LEU A 170 27.47 0.41 -8.96
C LEU A 170 28.34 0.34 -7.69
N PHE A 171 27.74 0.49 -6.52
CA PHE A 171 28.45 0.70 -5.25
C PHE A 171 28.11 -0.32 -4.16
N GLY A 172 27.11 -1.19 -4.36
CA GLY A 172 26.56 -2.09 -3.33
C GLY A 172 27.55 -3.12 -2.82
N LYS A 173 28.10 -2.89 -1.62
CA LYS A 173 29.05 -3.79 -0.94
C LYS A 173 28.45 -4.40 0.32
N HIS A 174 27.71 -3.63 1.11
CA HIS A 174 27.16 -4.05 2.40
C HIS A 174 25.68 -4.44 2.25
N ARG A 175 25.35 -5.69 2.58
CA ARG A 175 23.98 -6.19 2.49
C ARG A 175 23.09 -5.56 3.56
N LEU A 176 21.86 -5.14 3.19
CA LEU A 176 20.90 -4.52 4.11
C LEU A 176 20.26 -5.58 5.03
N PHE A 177 19.72 -6.66 4.43
CA PHE A 177 19.08 -7.78 5.12
C PHE A 177 19.32 -9.09 4.35
N GLU A 178 20.46 -9.73 4.60
CA GLU A 178 20.90 -10.91 3.83
C GLU A 178 19.91 -12.07 3.93
N ARG A 179 19.34 -12.33 5.10
CA ARG A 179 18.40 -13.42 5.36
C ARG A 179 17.10 -13.30 4.57
N ILE A 180 16.59 -12.08 4.35
CA ILE A 180 15.27 -11.81 3.79
C ILE A 180 15.38 -11.40 2.33
N SER A 181 16.25 -10.45 2.03
CA SER A 181 16.47 -9.88 0.70
C SER A 181 17.97 -9.69 0.41
N PRO A 182 18.67 -10.75 -0.04
CA PRO A 182 20.14 -10.75 -0.20
C PRO A 182 20.63 -9.79 -1.30
N LYS A 183 19.73 -9.23 -2.12
CA LYS A 183 20.09 -8.30 -3.19
C LYS A 183 20.11 -6.83 -2.73
N LYS A 184 19.42 -6.49 -1.64
CA LYS A 184 19.39 -5.10 -1.12
C LYS A 184 20.70 -4.78 -0.41
N SER A 185 21.22 -3.55 -0.63
CA SER A 185 22.44 -3.02 0.00
C SER A 185 22.18 -1.68 0.68
N TRP A 186 22.99 -1.35 1.66
CA TRP A 186 22.95 -0.05 2.33
C TRP A 186 23.22 1.10 1.37
N GLU A 187 24.23 0.95 0.50
CA GLU A 187 24.59 1.94 -0.51
C GLU A 187 23.42 2.18 -1.49
N GLY A 188 22.73 1.08 -1.88
CA GLY A 188 21.53 1.18 -2.68
C GLY A 188 20.44 1.97 -1.97
N SER A 189 20.14 1.66 -0.71
CA SER A 189 19.10 2.34 0.07
C SER A 189 19.39 3.83 0.27
N ILE A 190 20.65 4.19 0.55
CA ILE A 190 21.10 5.58 0.67
C ILE A 190 20.93 6.30 -0.68
N GLY A 191 21.36 5.66 -1.77
CA GLY A 191 21.22 6.23 -3.11
C GLY A 191 19.74 6.45 -3.50
N GLY A 192 18.87 5.49 -3.23
CA GLY A 192 17.42 5.65 -3.40
C GLY A 192 16.87 6.84 -2.62
N GLY A 193 17.33 7.01 -1.36
CA GLY A 193 16.97 8.16 -0.53
C GLY A 193 17.39 9.50 -1.15
N VAL A 194 18.63 9.58 -1.67
CA VAL A 194 19.11 10.80 -2.36
C VAL A 194 18.27 11.12 -3.58
N PHE A 195 17.95 10.14 -4.42
CA PHE A 195 17.08 10.35 -5.58
C PHE A 195 15.67 10.80 -5.16
N SER A 196 15.14 10.26 -4.06
CA SER A 196 13.82 10.66 -3.55
C SER A 196 13.82 12.06 -2.94
N ILE A 197 14.91 12.52 -2.33
CA ILE A 197 15.08 13.93 -1.92
C ILE A 197 15.03 14.85 -3.14
N ILE A 198 15.71 14.50 -4.23
CA ILE A 198 15.65 15.26 -5.48
C ILE A 198 14.21 15.29 -6.02
N ALA A 199 13.50 14.16 -5.99
CA ALA A 199 12.10 14.13 -6.37
C ALA A 199 11.24 15.02 -5.45
N GLY A 200 11.50 15.06 -4.15
CA GLY A 200 10.84 15.95 -3.19
C GLY A 200 11.07 17.44 -3.51
N LEU A 201 12.28 17.80 -3.89
CA LEU A 201 12.60 19.18 -4.37
C LEU A 201 11.82 19.52 -5.65
N ILE A 202 11.75 18.59 -6.59
CA ILE A 202 10.98 18.77 -7.84
C ILE A 202 9.49 18.94 -7.50
N MET A 203 8.93 18.07 -6.64
CA MET A 203 7.53 18.17 -6.21
C MET A 203 7.24 19.51 -5.53
N SER A 204 8.13 20.02 -4.68
CA SER A 204 7.95 21.32 -4.02
C SER A 204 7.94 22.50 -5.00
N HIS A 205 8.68 22.40 -6.09
CA HIS A 205 8.70 23.43 -7.14
C HIS A 205 7.38 23.45 -7.93
N PHE A 206 6.86 22.30 -8.33
CA PHE A 206 5.65 22.21 -9.14
C PHE A 206 4.36 22.27 -8.31
N PHE A 207 4.40 21.88 -7.04
CA PHE A 207 3.24 21.80 -6.14
C PHE A 207 3.49 22.57 -4.83
N PRO A 208 3.42 23.91 -4.84
CA PRO A 208 3.80 24.78 -3.72
C PRO A 208 2.78 24.84 -2.57
N PHE A 209 1.79 23.94 -2.54
CA PHE A 209 0.81 23.87 -1.44
C PHE A 209 1.41 23.30 -0.13
N MET A 210 2.61 22.73 -0.18
CA MET A 210 3.43 22.37 0.99
C MET A 210 4.82 22.97 0.87
N THR A 211 5.46 23.23 2.03
CA THR A 211 6.84 23.75 2.03
C THR A 211 7.83 22.70 1.52
N THR A 212 8.97 23.14 1.04
CA THR A 212 10.04 22.25 0.54
C THR A 212 10.49 21.25 1.64
N GLY A 213 10.58 21.70 2.89
CA GLY A 213 10.93 20.82 4.01
C GLY A 213 9.92 19.69 4.22
N VAL A 214 8.62 19.99 4.08
CA VAL A 214 7.55 18.98 4.20
C VAL A 214 7.61 17.98 3.04
N TRP A 215 7.85 18.41 1.81
CA TRP A 215 8.02 17.51 0.67
C TRP A 215 9.21 16.57 0.81
N ILE A 216 10.37 17.10 1.28
CA ILE A 216 11.57 16.27 1.53
C ILE A 216 11.31 15.27 2.67
N GLY A 217 10.70 15.72 3.75
CA GLY A 217 10.37 14.84 4.89
C GLY A 217 9.37 13.74 4.49
N LEU A 218 8.37 14.06 3.64
CA LEU A 218 7.46 13.07 3.08
C LEU A 218 8.21 12.05 2.21
N ALA A 219 9.10 12.50 1.33
CA ALA A 219 9.91 11.61 0.49
C ALA A 219 10.76 10.66 1.35
N LEU A 220 11.45 11.17 2.37
CA LEU A 220 12.25 10.35 3.29
C LEU A 220 11.38 9.36 4.08
N THR A 221 10.21 9.78 4.55
CA THR A 221 9.25 8.90 5.24
C THR A 221 8.84 7.75 4.32
N VAL A 222 8.47 8.04 3.08
CA VAL A 222 8.08 7.02 2.09
C VAL A 222 9.24 6.06 1.80
N VAL A 223 10.47 6.54 1.66
CA VAL A 223 11.66 5.71 1.41
C VAL A 223 11.92 4.74 2.57
N ILE A 224 11.93 5.25 3.79
CA ILE A 224 12.23 4.44 4.99
C ILE A 224 11.16 3.38 5.17
N PHE A 225 9.91 3.79 5.24
CA PHE A 225 8.80 2.88 5.50
C PHE A 225 8.45 2.01 4.28
N GLY A 226 8.68 2.49 3.06
CA GLY A 226 8.58 1.68 1.84
C GLY A 226 9.62 0.56 1.81
N THR A 227 10.86 0.86 2.19
CA THR A 227 11.89 -0.18 2.31
C THR A 227 11.52 -1.24 3.35
N TRP A 228 10.97 -0.84 4.49
CA TRP A 228 10.49 -1.78 5.51
C TRP A 228 9.24 -2.53 5.07
N GLY A 229 8.38 -1.93 4.26
CA GLY A 229 7.20 -2.57 3.66
C GLY A 229 7.59 -3.75 2.79
N ASP A 230 8.49 -3.54 1.81
CA ASP A 230 9.00 -4.60 0.94
C ASP A 230 9.74 -5.68 1.76
N LEU A 231 10.53 -5.31 2.78
CA LEU A 231 11.18 -6.30 3.65
C LEU A 231 10.16 -7.12 4.46
N SER A 232 9.09 -6.50 4.94
CA SER A 232 8.03 -7.18 5.68
C SER A 232 7.27 -8.16 4.80
N GLU A 233 6.93 -7.76 3.58
CA GLU A 233 6.28 -8.63 2.59
C GLU A 233 7.24 -9.76 2.15
N SER A 234 8.50 -9.45 1.94
CA SER A 234 9.53 -10.45 1.64
C SER A 234 9.67 -11.47 2.77
N LEU A 235 9.67 -11.03 4.04
CA LEU A 235 9.69 -11.92 5.21
C LEU A 235 8.47 -12.85 5.23
N PHE A 236 7.27 -12.29 5.00
CA PHE A 236 6.03 -13.05 4.90
C PHE A 236 6.11 -14.13 3.79
N LYS A 237 6.58 -13.78 2.59
CA LYS A 237 6.78 -14.75 1.48
C LYS A 237 7.78 -15.85 1.84
N ARG A 238 8.89 -15.52 2.50
CA ARG A 238 9.89 -16.54 2.93
C ARG A 238 9.33 -17.48 3.97
N HIS A 239 8.52 -16.95 4.91
CA HIS A 239 7.84 -17.78 5.91
C HIS A 239 6.89 -18.81 5.26
N LEU A 240 6.22 -18.44 4.18
CA LEU A 240 5.35 -19.33 3.41
C LEU A 240 6.10 -20.22 2.40
N GLY A 241 7.44 -20.12 2.29
CA GLY A 241 8.24 -20.88 1.32
C GLY A 241 8.01 -20.47 -0.14
N ILE A 242 7.49 -19.28 -0.39
CA ILE A 242 7.21 -18.76 -1.72
C ILE A 242 8.10 -17.56 -2.06
N LYS A 243 8.12 -17.18 -3.33
CA LYS A 243 8.85 -16.01 -3.82
C LYS A 243 7.91 -14.91 -4.29
N ASP A 244 6.88 -15.26 -5.04
CA ASP A 244 5.90 -14.32 -5.59
C ASP A 244 4.54 -14.60 -4.95
N SER A 245 3.77 -13.54 -4.65
CA SER A 245 2.49 -13.66 -3.94
C SER A 245 1.38 -14.22 -4.82
N GLY A 246 1.47 -14.04 -6.14
CA GLY A 246 0.47 -14.49 -7.10
C GLY A 246 0.91 -14.35 -8.55
N ASN A 247 -0.06 -14.52 -9.46
CA ASN A 247 0.14 -14.44 -10.90
C ASN A 247 -0.92 -13.57 -11.60
N ILE A 248 -1.55 -12.64 -10.86
CA ILE A 248 -2.61 -11.78 -11.40
C ILE A 248 -2.06 -10.88 -12.51
N LEU A 249 -0.83 -10.39 -12.34
CA LEU A 249 -0.15 -9.56 -13.35
C LEU A 249 0.85 -10.43 -14.14
N PRO A 250 0.56 -10.77 -15.40
CA PRO A 250 1.42 -11.65 -16.20
C PRO A 250 2.87 -11.14 -16.27
N GLY A 251 3.81 -11.95 -15.78
CA GLY A 251 5.23 -11.63 -15.72
C GLY A 251 5.65 -10.66 -14.60
N HIS A 252 4.71 -10.15 -13.80
CA HIS A 252 4.97 -9.20 -12.70
C HIS A 252 4.59 -9.73 -11.31
N GLY A 253 4.08 -10.95 -11.19
CA GLY A 253 3.69 -11.53 -9.91
C GLY A 253 2.27 -11.15 -9.49
N GLY A 254 2.05 -11.04 -8.19
CA GLY A 254 0.76 -10.67 -7.62
C GLY A 254 0.56 -9.16 -7.45
N ILE A 255 -0.63 -8.82 -6.98
CA ILE A 255 -0.97 -7.45 -6.57
C ILE A 255 -0.16 -7.06 -5.32
N LEU A 256 0.01 -7.97 -4.36
CA LEU A 256 0.84 -7.72 -3.17
C LEU A 256 2.26 -7.34 -3.56
N ASP A 257 2.88 -8.08 -4.49
CA ASP A 257 4.24 -7.80 -4.99
C ASP A 257 4.40 -6.40 -5.64
N ARG A 258 3.32 -5.71 -5.94
CA ARG A 258 3.33 -4.37 -6.58
C ARG A 258 3.09 -3.22 -5.60
N PHE A 259 2.52 -3.53 -4.44
CA PHE A 259 2.18 -2.54 -3.42
C PHE A 259 2.91 -2.79 -2.10
N ASP A 260 3.85 -3.74 -2.06
CA ASP A 260 4.63 -4.12 -0.88
C ASP A 260 5.24 -2.93 -0.13
N SER A 261 5.92 -2.04 -0.85
CA SER A 261 6.47 -0.80 -0.30
C SER A 261 5.37 0.17 0.15
N ALA A 262 4.28 0.28 -0.63
CA ALA A 262 3.20 1.22 -0.36
C ALA A 262 2.43 0.88 0.92
N ILE A 263 2.32 -0.41 1.27
CA ILE A 263 1.57 -0.89 2.43
C ILE A 263 2.02 -0.24 3.74
N LEU A 264 3.31 -0.04 3.97
CA LEU A 264 3.80 0.67 5.16
C LEU A 264 4.07 2.16 4.89
N ALA A 265 4.41 2.54 3.66
CA ALA A 265 4.67 3.94 3.31
C ALA A 265 3.42 4.81 3.45
N ILE A 266 2.23 4.30 3.08
CA ILE A 266 0.98 5.07 3.15
C ILE A 266 0.61 5.45 4.59
N PRO A 267 0.50 4.51 5.56
CA PRO A 267 0.23 4.87 6.95
C PRO A 267 1.27 5.82 7.55
N ALA A 268 2.56 5.58 7.23
CA ALA A 268 3.64 6.43 7.71
C ALA A 268 3.55 7.86 7.15
N ALA A 269 3.20 8.00 5.87
CA ALA A 269 2.97 9.31 5.25
C ALA A 269 1.80 10.06 5.89
N VAL A 270 0.69 9.36 6.20
CA VAL A 270 -0.44 9.96 6.93
C VAL A 270 -0.01 10.45 8.31
N VAL A 271 0.71 9.61 9.06
CA VAL A 271 1.23 9.99 10.39
C VAL A 271 2.19 11.18 10.29
N TYR A 272 3.12 11.16 9.33
CA TYR A 272 4.06 12.26 9.11
C TYR A 272 3.35 13.58 8.83
N LEU A 273 2.41 13.59 7.86
CA LEU A 273 1.68 14.80 7.50
C LEU A 273 0.80 15.31 8.65
N TYR A 274 0.20 14.41 9.44
CA TYR A 274 -0.55 14.79 10.63
C TYR A 274 0.35 15.45 11.68
N ILE A 275 1.54 14.89 11.96
CA ILE A 275 2.50 15.48 12.91
C ILE A 275 2.93 16.87 12.43
N VAL A 276 3.26 17.03 11.16
CA VAL A 276 3.70 18.33 10.60
C VAL A 276 2.57 19.36 10.62
N SER A 277 1.30 18.95 10.49
CA SER A 277 0.16 19.87 10.58
C SER A 277 -0.13 20.35 12.01
N LEU A 278 0.43 19.70 13.05
CA LEU A 278 0.30 20.10 14.44
C LEU A 278 1.34 21.15 14.88
N PHE A 279 2.39 21.34 14.10
CA PHE A 279 3.50 22.28 14.33
C PHE A 279 3.57 23.34 13.24
#